data_2f70622fa612c69a2326c6eb6a91fb95
#
_entry.id   2f70622fa612c69a2326c6eb6a91fb95
#
_cell.length_a   1.000
_cell.length_b   1.000
_cell.length_c   1.000
_cell.angle_alpha   90.00
_cell.angle_beta   90.00
_cell.angle_gamma   90.00
#
_symmetry.space_group_name_H-M   'P 1'
#
loop_
_entity.id
_entity.type
_entity.pdbx_description
1 polymer ?
#
loop_
_entity_poly.entity_id
_entity_poly.type
_entity_poly.pdbx_seq_one_letter_code
_entity_poly.pdbx_strand_id
1 'polypeptide(L)'
;MAHNASSFTQVKLQSDLLAPTPEIDLSVELFGKRYAAPFGVAPVGLQGLMWPKAPEILAKAAYKANLPYVLSTVSSASLETIAEISEGTAWYQLYNPTDAKIRDDLMGRIKRAGYKVLVVTVDVPTFGYRPRDIKNGLAMPPKMNLRNIAQMMQCPSWSWQTLLAGVPEMQTLKPYMPKNMPTSELANFMNNTVMGAVDFESLKVIRDNWDGPLVLKGLVNPEDVAQAVALGADGVVLSNHGGRQLDVGESPLDTIQTIQHQYGDKIKLLMDSGVQSGGNIAQAMAMGADFTLLGRTFVYACGAVGRHGGEHAIEMLTQQMTQVMGQLKCPTPTQLPHFLKAGPGVA
;
A
#
# COMPACT_ATOMS: atom_id res chain seq x y z
N MET A 1 14.73 -4.00 -3.60
CA MET A 1 13.76 -3.96 -4.74
C MET A 1 13.89 -5.16 -5.68
N ALA A 2 15.06 -5.51 -6.17
CA ALA A 2 15.24 -6.66 -7.06
C ALA A 2 14.84 -7.98 -6.36
N HIS A 3 15.24 -8.16 -5.10
CA HIS A 3 14.90 -9.32 -4.30
C HIS A 3 13.38 -9.55 -4.19
N ASN A 4 12.60 -8.52 -3.89
CA ASN A 4 11.13 -8.64 -3.83
C ASN A 4 10.49 -9.15 -5.14
N ALA A 5 11.05 -8.82 -6.29
CA ALA A 5 10.55 -9.33 -7.56
C ALA A 5 11.06 -10.76 -7.86
N SER A 6 12.32 -11.07 -7.48
CA SER A 6 12.90 -12.40 -7.69
C SER A 6 12.30 -13.47 -6.77
N SER A 7 11.86 -13.11 -5.56
CA SER A 7 11.20 -14.07 -4.65
C SER A 7 9.97 -14.71 -5.29
N PHE A 8 9.17 -13.95 -6.06
CA PHE A 8 8.03 -14.50 -6.79
C PHE A 8 8.42 -15.56 -7.84
N THR A 9 9.63 -15.51 -8.38
CA THR A 9 10.08 -16.52 -9.37
C THR A 9 10.24 -17.92 -8.77
N GLN A 10 10.38 -18.01 -7.45
CA GLN A 10 10.50 -19.28 -6.72
C GLN A 10 9.13 -19.91 -6.42
N VAL A 11 8.06 -19.13 -6.38
CA VAL A 11 6.72 -19.63 -6.07
C VAL A 11 6.11 -20.24 -7.34
N LYS A 12 5.82 -21.53 -7.29
CA LYS A 12 5.20 -22.27 -8.41
C LYS A 12 3.82 -22.74 -8.01
N LEU A 13 2.86 -22.52 -8.89
CA LEU A 13 1.49 -23.04 -8.75
C LEU A 13 1.32 -24.20 -9.73
N GLN A 14 0.63 -25.22 -9.30
CA GLN A 14 0.36 -26.42 -10.11
C GLN A 14 -1.14 -26.48 -10.43
N SER A 15 -1.46 -26.55 -11.72
CA SER A 15 -2.84 -26.67 -12.18
C SER A 15 -3.36 -28.09 -12.10
N ASP A 16 -4.67 -28.24 -11.85
CA ASP A 16 -5.41 -29.48 -12.02
C ASP A 16 -6.15 -29.44 -13.38
N LEU A 17 -5.44 -29.77 -14.45
CA LEU A 17 -5.94 -29.62 -15.82
C LEU A 17 -7.11 -30.53 -16.18
N LEU A 18 -7.28 -31.64 -15.46
CA LEU A 18 -8.36 -32.61 -15.72
C LEU A 18 -9.61 -32.34 -14.87
N ALA A 19 -9.53 -31.43 -13.89
CA ALA A 19 -10.68 -30.98 -13.13
C ALA A 19 -11.68 -30.23 -14.00
N PRO A 20 -12.99 -30.24 -13.67
CA PRO A 20 -13.98 -29.38 -14.30
C PRO A 20 -13.60 -27.91 -14.23
N THR A 21 -13.96 -27.12 -15.25
CA THR A 21 -13.73 -25.68 -15.21
C THR A 21 -14.75 -25.02 -14.28
N PRO A 22 -14.33 -24.42 -13.15
CA PRO A 22 -15.25 -23.79 -12.23
C PRO A 22 -15.68 -22.39 -12.73
N GLU A 23 -16.78 -21.91 -12.20
CA GLU A 23 -17.04 -20.47 -12.17
C GLU A 23 -16.08 -19.80 -11.17
N ILE A 24 -15.48 -18.67 -11.56
CA ILE A 24 -14.48 -18.00 -10.77
C ILE A 24 -15.10 -16.82 -10.04
N ASP A 25 -15.04 -16.86 -8.71
CA ASP A 25 -15.39 -15.73 -7.82
C ASP A 25 -14.10 -15.20 -7.17
N LEU A 26 -13.69 -13.98 -7.55
CA LEU A 26 -12.51 -13.31 -6.98
C LEU A 26 -12.78 -12.67 -5.61
N SER A 27 -14.04 -12.63 -5.16
CA SER A 27 -14.38 -11.91 -3.94
C SER A 27 -13.76 -12.53 -2.70
N VAL A 28 -13.42 -11.65 -1.75
CA VAL A 28 -12.88 -12.04 -0.44
C VAL A 28 -13.52 -11.20 0.66
N GLU A 29 -13.61 -11.78 1.86
CA GLU A 29 -14.05 -11.08 3.05
C GLU A 29 -12.85 -10.62 3.88
N LEU A 30 -12.81 -9.34 4.24
CA LEU A 30 -11.75 -8.76 5.06
C LEU A 30 -12.33 -7.67 5.98
N PHE A 31 -12.06 -7.77 7.27
CA PHE A 31 -12.55 -6.84 8.31
C PHE A 31 -14.06 -6.60 8.24
N GLY A 32 -14.84 -7.67 8.05
CA GLY A 32 -16.31 -7.62 8.00
C GLY A 32 -16.88 -7.01 6.72
N LYS A 33 -16.05 -6.80 5.68
CA LYS A 33 -16.49 -6.30 4.38
C LYS A 33 -16.10 -7.25 3.26
N ARG A 34 -17.04 -7.54 2.34
CA ARG A 34 -16.77 -8.29 1.12
C ARG A 34 -16.25 -7.35 0.03
N TYR A 35 -15.04 -7.63 -0.46
CA TYR A 35 -14.40 -6.92 -1.57
C TYR A 35 -14.50 -7.76 -2.86
N ALA A 36 -14.49 -7.08 -4.02
CA ALA A 36 -14.67 -7.72 -5.32
C ALA A 36 -13.47 -8.58 -5.75
N ALA A 37 -12.26 -8.32 -5.21
CA ALA A 37 -11.05 -9.09 -5.48
C ALA A 37 -10.06 -8.94 -4.31
N PRO A 38 -9.07 -9.86 -4.14
CA PRO A 38 -8.16 -9.89 -3.01
C PRO A 38 -6.98 -8.91 -3.17
N PHE A 39 -7.24 -7.73 -3.72
CA PHE A 39 -6.22 -6.69 -3.83
C PHE A 39 -6.78 -5.29 -3.65
N GLY A 40 -5.91 -4.36 -3.29
CA GLY A 40 -6.25 -2.95 -3.12
C GLY A 40 -5.09 -2.03 -3.45
N VAL A 41 -5.34 -0.73 -3.36
CA VAL A 41 -4.34 0.30 -3.62
C VAL A 41 -3.56 0.60 -2.34
N ALA A 42 -2.24 0.32 -2.37
CA ALA A 42 -1.34 0.59 -1.24
C ALA A 42 -1.19 2.10 -0.98
N PRO A 43 -0.86 2.50 0.26
CA PRO A 43 -0.59 3.89 0.58
C PRO A 43 0.71 4.35 -0.09
N VAL A 44 0.62 5.39 -0.90
CA VAL A 44 1.77 6.03 -1.56
C VAL A 44 1.72 7.53 -1.31
N GLY A 45 2.81 8.09 -0.82
CA GLY A 45 2.93 9.53 -0.60
C GLY A 45 3.06 10.31 -1.91
N LEU A 46 2.59 11.55 -1.93
CA LEU A 46 2.76 12.51 -3.03
C LEU A 46 2.46 11.95 -4.43
N GLN A 47 1.44 11.12 -4.55
CA GLN A 47 1.02 10.53 -5.84
C GLN A 47 0.74 11.58 -6.92
N GLY A 48 0.35 12.79 -6.50
CA GLY A 48 0.14 13.93 -7.39
C GLY A 48 1.38 14.36 -8.20
N LEU A 49 2.59 13.96 -7.77
CA LEU A 49 3.81 14.15 -8.56
C LEU A 49 3.87 13.27 -9.81
N MET A 50 3.23 12.11 -9.78
CA MET A 50 3.19 11.19 -10.93
C MET A 50 2.12 11.59 -11.93
N TRP A 51 0.94 11.96 -11.41
CA TRP A 51 -0.15 12.53 -12.18
C TRP A 51 -1.01 13.41 -11.30
N PRO A 52 -1.38 14.63 -11.74
CA PRO A 52 -2.26 15.51 -10.96
C PRO A 52 -3.55 14.82 -10.56
N LYS A 53 -3.92 14.98 -9.29
CA LYS A 53 -5.11 14.32 -8.69
C LYS A 53 -5.07 12.79 -8.73
N ALA A 54 -3.89 12.16 -8.79
CA ALA A 54 -3.79 10.71 -8.77
C ALA A 54 -4.45 10.07 -7.53
N PRO A 55 -4.35 10.62 -6.29
CA PRO A 55 -5.07 10.07 -5.15
C PRO A 55 -6.58 10.01 -5.37
N GLU A 56 -7.18 11.08 -5.87
CA GLU A 56 -8.61 11.18 -6.13
C GLU A 56 -9.06 10.22 -7.25
N ILE A 57 -8.25 10.11 -8.31
CA ILE A 57 -8.47 9.19 -9.43
C ILE A 57 -8.48 7.75 -8.92
N LEU A 58 -7.47 7.37 -8.13
CA LEU A 58 -7.34 6.02 -7.60
C LEU A 58 -8.41 5.68 -6.56
N ALA A 59 -8.73 6.61 -5.67
CA ALA A 59 -9.79 6.43 -4.68
C ALA A 59 -11.15 6.21 -5.35
N LYS A 60 -11.48 7.02 -6.36
CA LYS A 60 -12.72 6.90 -7.14
C LYS A 60 -12.80 5.57 -7.88
N ALA A 61 -11.71 5.15 -8.53
CA ALA A 61 -11.66 3.87 -9.25
C ALA A 61 -11.81 2.68 -8.30
N ALA A 62 -11.11 2.69 -7.16
CA ALA A 62 -11.20 1.65 -6.15
C ALA A 62 -12.61 1.57 -5.53
N TYR A 63 -13.22 2.71 -5.20
CA TYR A 63 -14.58 2.77 -4.68
C TYR A 63 -15.60 2.14 -5.65
N LYS A 64 -15.56 2.54 -6.94
CA LYS A 64 -16.43 1.98 -7.97
C LYS A 64 -16.27 0.47 -8.16
N ALA A 65 -15.06 -0.04 -8.02
CA ALA A 65 -14.74 -1.45 -8.15
C ALA A 65 -14.94 -2.25 -6.85
N ASN A 66 -15.43 -1.63 -5.78
CA ASN A 66 -15.53 -2.22 -4.44
C ASN A 66 -14.20 -2.83 -3.97
N LEU A 67 -13.12 -2.06 -4.09
CA LEU A 67 -11.78 -2.38 -3.61
C LEU A 67 -11.31 -1.34 -2.59
N PRO A 68 -10.41 -1.67 -1.65
CA PRO A 68 -9.88 -0.69 -0.72
C PRO A 68 -8.83 0.22 -1.40
N TYR A 69 -8.91 1.51 -1.12
CA TYR A 69 -7.87 2.49 -1.34
C TYR A 69 -7.30 2.91 0.00
N VAL A 70 -6.00 2.81 0.19
CA VAL A 70 -5.34 3.23 1.43
C VAL A 70 -4.72 4.62 1.21
N LEU A 71 -5.29 5.63 1.87
CA LEU A 71 -4.76 7.01 1.79
C LEU A 71 -3.53 7.15 2.67
N SER A 72 -2.44 7.66 2.11
CA SER A 72 -1.23 7.97 2.88
C SER A 72 -1.36 9.30 3.65
N THR A 73 -0.82 9.37 4.88
CA THR A 73 -0.67 10.63 5.64
C THR A 73 -0.02 11.75 4.82
N VAL A 74 0.94 11.38 3.96
CA VAL A 74 1.70 12.32 3.10
C VAL A 74 1.14 12.40 1.68
N SER A 75 -0.15 12.15 1.51
CA SER A 75 -0.83 12.26 0.22
C SER A 75 -0.97 13.72 -0.23
N SER A 76 -1.06 13.90 -1.56
CA SER A 76 -1.40 15.19 -2.18
C SER A 76 -2.91 15.51 -2.16
N ALA A 77 -3.76 14.61 -1.70
CA ALA A 77 -5.15 14.88 -1.38
C ALA A 77 -5.37 14.91 0.14
N SER A 78 -6.36 15.67 0.60
CA SER A 78 -6.73 15.68 2.02
C SER A 78 -7.51 14.42 2.39
N LEU A 79 -7.48 14.07 3.68
CA LEU A 79 -8.24 12.93 4.17
C LEU A 79 -9.75 13.14 4.02
N GLU A 80 -10.22 14.38 4.15
CA GLU A 80 -11.63 14.72 3.98
C GLU A 80 -12.09 14.53 2.52
N THR A 81 -11.29 15.01 1.56
CA THR A 81 -11.60 14.84 0.13
C THR A 81 -11.69 13.36 -0.27
N ILE A 82 -10.78 12.53 0.22
CA ILE A 82 -10.79 11.10 -0.11
C ILE A 82 -11.93 10.37 0.60
N ALA A 83 -12.26 10.74 1.84
CA ALA A 83 -13.41 10.19 2.54
C ALA A 83 -14.71 10.48 1.80
N GLU A 84 -14.89 11.71 1.28
CA GLU A 84 -16.04 12.10 0.46
C GLU A 84 -16.11 11.28 -0.83
N ILE A 85 -15.03 11.17 -1.60
CA ILE A 85 -14.97 10.42 -2.87
C ILE A 85 -15.28 8.93 -2.67
N SER A 86 -14.83 8.36 -1.56
CA SER A 86 -14.97 6.93 -1.25
C SER A 86 -16.14 6.60 -0.34
N GLU A 87 -16.97 7.58 0.02
CA GLU A 87 -18.08 7.44 0.98
C GLU A 87 -17.63 6.73 2.28
N GLY A 88 -16.44 7.07 2.78
CA GLY A 88 -15.85 6.51 3.99
C GLY A 88 -15.35 5.06 3.86
N THR A 89 -15.31 4.49 2.65
CA THR A 89 -14.81 3.10 2.46
C THR A 89 -13.30 3.01 2.28
N ALA A 90 -12.61 4.11 2.06
CA ALA A 90 -11.15 4.15 2.05
C ALA A 90 -10.58 3.81 3.43
N TRP A 91 -9.34 3.31 3.45
CA TRP A 91 -8.55 3.12 4.66
C TRP A 91 -7.59 4.30 4.82
N TYR A 92 -7.19 4.58 6.05
CA TYR A 92 -6.22 5.63 6.31
C TYR A 92 -4.90 5.05 6.79
N GLN A 93 -3.78 5.44 6.16
CA GLN A 93 -2.45 5.07 6.64
C GLN A 93 -1.87 6.23 7.46
N LEU A 94 -1.52 5.92 8.70
CA LEU A 94 -0.95 6.84 9.69
C LEU A 94 0.56 6.60 9.83
N TYR A 95 1.36 7.66 9.72
CA TYR A 95 2.64 7.77 10.41
C TYR A 95 2.37 8.35 11.81
N ASN A 96 3.02 7.81 12.83
CA ASN A 96 2.80 8.28 14.21
C ASN A 96 3.48 9.63 14.42
N PRO A 97 2.75 10.76 14.57
CA PRO A 97 3.37 12.04 14.88
C PRO A 97 4.10 12.02 16.21
N THR A 98 5.24 12.72 16.29
CA THR A 98 5.99 12.90 17.55
C THR A 98 5.24 13.79 18.55
N ASP A 99 4.48 14.77 18.04
CA ASP A 99 3.63 15.63 18.88
C ASP A 99 2.27 14.96 19.11
N ALA A 100 1.96 14.65 20.38
CA ALA A 100 0.71 14.05 20.76
C ALA A 100 -0.53 14.88 20.36
N LYS A 101 -0.44 16.22 20.35
CA LYS A 101 -1.55 17.08 19.96
C LYS A 101 -1.86 16.91 18.47
N ILE A 102 -0.82 16.82 17.63
CA ILE A 102 -0.99 16.56 16.18
C ILE A 102 -1.58 15.19 15.96
N ARG A 103 -1.06 14.16 16.66
CA ARG A 103 -1.59 12.80 16.58
C ARG A 103 -3.07 12.76 16.96
N ASP A 104 -3.44 13.34 18.08
CA ASP A 104 -4.79 13.26 18.63
C ASP A 104 -5.79 14.04 17.75
N ASP A 105 -5.40 15.21 17.23
CA ASP A 105 -6.23 15.95 16.27
C ASP A 105 -6.37 15.19 14.95
N LEU A 106 -5.28 14.62 14.41
CA LEU A 106 -5.31 13.82 13.19
C LEU A 106 -6.21 12.59 13.35
N MET A 107 -6.10 11.87 14.47
CA MET A 107 -6.98 10.74 14.82
C MET A 107 -8.46 11.19 14.89
N GLY A 108 -8.71 12.33 15.50
CA GLY A 108 -10.04 12.94 15.56
C GLY A 108 -10.59 13.28 14.18
N ARG A 109 -9.77 13.82 13.26
CA ARG A 109 -10.15 14.10 11.87
C ARG A 109 -10.47 12.81 11.11
N ILE A 110 -9.64 11.77 11.26
CA ILE A 110 -9.85 10.45 10.63
C ILE A 110 -11.21 9.86 11.05
N LYS A 111 -11.52 9.88 12.35
CA LYS A 111 -12.81 9.41 12.88
C LYS A 111 -13.99 10.23 12.34
N ARG A 112 -13.90 11.56 12.38
CA ARG A 112 -14.97 12.46 11.86
C ARG A 112 -15.20 12.28 10.37
N ALA A 113 -14.15 12.03 9.58
CA ALA A 113 -14.25 11.76 8.15
C ALA A 113 -14.86 10.37 7.84
N GLY A 114 -15.02 9.49 8.84
CA GLY A 114 -15.71 8.22 8.68
C GLY A 114 -14.85 7.06 8.22
N TYR A 115 -13.52 7.17 8.24
CA TYR A 115 -12.62 6.04 7.95
C TYR A 115 -12.89 4.89 8.90
N LYS A 116 -12.93 3.65 8.35
CA LYS A 116 -13.23 2.45 9.13
C LYS A 116 -12.01 1.64 9.49
N VAL A 117 -10.95 1.68 8.69
CA VAL A 117 -9.72 0.91 8.90
C VAL A 117 -8.54 1.87 9.02
N LEU A 118 -7.75 1.69 10.09
CA LEU A 118 -6.51 2.43 10.32
C LEU A 118 -5.31 1.53 10.06
N VAL A 119 -4.41 1.99 9.19
CA VAL A 119 -3.14 1.31 8.88
C VAL A 119 -1.99 2.11 9.47
N VAL A 120 -1.31 1.59 10.48
CA VAL A 120 -0.15 2.26 11.10
C VAL A 120 1.14 1.72 10.49
N THR A 121 1.95 2.60 9.91
CA THR A 121 3.23 2.24 9.31
C THR A 121 4.33 2.27 10.35
N VAL A 122 5.06 1.16 10.53
CA VAL A 122 6.07 0.97 11.58
C VAL A 122 7.50 0.84 11.05
N ASP A 123 7.70 0.66 9.75
CA ASP A 123 9.00 0.41 9.10
C ASP A 123 9.75 1.68 8.65
N VAL A 124 9.40 2.84 9.20
CA VAL A 124 10.03 4.13 8.85
C VAL A 124 10.59 4.82 10.12
N PRO A 125 11.55 4.21 10.82
CA PRO A 125 12.20 4.85 11.97
C PRO A 125 13.06 6.04 11.54
N THR A 126 13.51 6.06 10.28
CA THR A 126 14.27 7.14 9.64
C THR A 126 13.93 7.21 8.17
N PHE A 127 14.20 8.35 7.51
CA PHE A 127 14.06 8.45 6.06
C PHE A 127 15.03 7.50 5.35
N GLY A 128 14.50 6.61 4.50
CA GLY A 128 15.33 5.73 3.68
C GLY A 128 16.24 6.50 2.72
N TYR A 129 17.50 6.09 2.64
CA TYR A 129 18.44 6.62 1.66
C TYR A 129 18.10 6.07 0.26
N ARG A 130 17.77 6.95 -0.68
CA ARG A 130 17.27 6.58 -2.02
C ARG A 130 18.20 7.10 -3.11
N PRO A 131 19.26 6.36 -3.46
CA PRO A 131 20.28 6.84 -4.41
C PRO A 131 19.72 7.23 -5.79
N ARG A 132 18.70 6.49 -6.28
CA ARG A 132 18.08 6.78 -7.57
C ARG A 132 17.27 8.09 -7.55
N ASP A 133 16.53 8.33 -6.47
CA ASP A 133 15.76 9.57 -6.32
C ASP A 133 16.70 10.77 -6.23
N ILE A 134 17.80 10.64 -5.47
CA ILE A 134 18.85 11.67 -5.35
C ILE A 134 19.51 11.95 -6.72
N LYS A 135 19.91 10.89 -7.44
CA LYS A 135 20.56 11.01 -8.76
C LYS A 135 19.64 11.68 -9.80
N ASN A 136 18.33 11.45 -9.70
CA ASN A 136 17.35 12.02 -10.60
C ASN A 136 16.83 13.40 -10.17
N GLY A 137 17.37 13.97 -9.08
CA GLY A 137 16.94 15.28 -8.57
C GLY A 137 15.56 15.27 -7.90
N LEU A 138 15.04 14.07 -7.56
CA LEU A 138 13.74 13.87 -6.90
C LEU A 138 13.89 13.76 -5.37
N ALA A 139 15.09 13.97 -4.82
CA ALA A 139 15.28 14.13 -3.38
C ALA A 139 14.54 15.39 -2.90
N MET A 140 14.05 15.40 -1.68
CA MET A 140 13.45 16.60 -1.10
C MET A 140 14.53 17.53 -0.52
N PRO A 141 14.55 18.80 -0.96
CA PRO A 141 13.72 19.43 -1.98
C PRO A 141 14.14 19.02 -3.40
N PRO A 142 13.18 18.87 -4.35
CA PRO A 142 13.49 18.55 -5.73
C PRO A 142 14.29 19.67 -6.38
N LYS A 143 15.41 19.31 -7.06
CA LYS A 143 16.25 20.27 -7.75
C LYS A 143 15.81 20.37 -9.22
N MET A 144 15.34 21.55 -9.63
CA MET A 144 15.08 21.85 -11.03
C MET A 144 16.41 22.13 -11.75
N ASN A 145 16.69 21.31 -12.74
CA ASN A 145 17.84 21.49 -13.63
C ASN A 145 17.42 21.39 -15.09
N LEU A 146 18.30 21.78 -16.03
CA LEU A 146 18.00 21.79 -17.46
C LEU A 146 17.56 20.41 -17.99
N ARG A 147 18.14 19.31 -17.43
CA ARG A 147 17.76 17.94 -17.77
C ARG A 147 16.31 17.65 -17.38
N ASN A 148 15.91 18.04 -16.16
CA ASN A 148 14.55 17.82 -15.68
C ASN A 148 13.55 18.63 -16.51
N ILE A 149 13.89 19.87 -16.90
CA ILE A 149 13.07 20.70 -17.79
C ILE A 149 12.92 20.04 -19.16
N ALA A 150 14.00 19.53 -19.76
CA ALA A 150 13.94 18.82 -21.03
C ALA A 150 13.10 17.54 -20.96
N GLN A 151 13.16 16.79 -19.85
CA GLN A 151 12.30 15.63 -19.61
C GLN A 151 10.82 16.02 -19.48
N MET A 152 10.50 17.13 -18.79
CA MET A 152 9.15 17.65 -18.71
C MET A 152 8.58 18.03 -20.09
N MET A 153 9.39 18.65 -20.96
CA MET A 153 8.97 18.96 -22.33
C MET A 153 8.66 17.73 -23.18
N GLN A 154 9.26 16.58 -22.86
CA GLN A 154 8.96 15.30 -23.51
C GLN A 154 7.63 14.68 -23.04
N CYS A 155 7.03 15.20 -21.97
CA CYS A 155 5.75 14.74 -21.41
C CYS A 155 4.71 15.86 -21.44
N PRO A 156 4.28 16.36 -22.62
CA PRO A 156 3.48 17.58 -22.74
C PRO A 156 2.12 17.48 -22.03
N SER A 157 1.47 16.33 -22.07
CA SER A 157 0.20 16.12 -21.38
C SER A 157 0.36 16.22 -19.85
N TRP A 158 1.38 15.58 -19.29
CA TRP A 158 1.69 15.65 -17.86
C TRP A 158 2.06 17.09 -17.46
N SER A 159 2.92 17.75 -18.23
CA SER A 159 3.38 19.10 -17.97
C SER A 159 2.24 20.10 -17.96
N TRP A 160 1.34 20.02 -18.94
CA TRP A 160 0.15 20.88 -19.02
C TRP A 160 -0.80 20.65 -17.85
N GLN A 161 -1.11 19.40 -17.53
CA GLN A 161 -1.99 19.06 -16.40
C GLN A 161 -1.38 19.48 -15.05
N THR A 162 -0.06 19.35 -14.91
CA THR A 162 0.65 19.76 -13.68
C THR A 162 0.68 21.30 -13.56
N LEU A 163 0.87 22.02 -14.67
CA LEU A 163 0.81 23.48 -14.69
C LEU A 163 -0.56 23.98 -14.23
N LEU A 164 -1.64 23.36 -14.71
CA LEU A 164 -3.00 23.73 -14.33
C LEU A 164 -3.34 23.36 -12.87
N ALA A 165 -2.83 22.23 -12.37
CA ALA A 165 -3.12 21.76 -11.03
C ALA A 165 -2.24 22.40 -9.95
N GLY A 166 -1.09 22.97 -10.33
CA GLY A 166 -0.09 23.49 -9.41
C GLY A 166 0.80 22.39 -8.80
N VAL A 167 1.73 22.82 -7.96
CA VAL A 167 2.66 21.90 -7.26
C VAL A 167 1.88 21.12 -6.21
N PRO A 168 1.96 19.76 -6.19
CA PRO A 168 1.27 18.96 -5.19
C PRO A 168 1.88 19.19 -3.80
N GLU A 169 1.02 19.46 -2.83
CA GLU A 169 1.36 19.64 -1.42
C GLU A 169 0.76 18.49 -0.58
N MET A 170 1.28 18.26 0.62
CA MET A 170 0.75 17.28 1.57
C MET A 170 -0.53 17.84 2.25
N GLN A 171 -1.68 17.70 1.60
CA GLN A 171 -2.90 18.41 1.98
C GLN A 171 -3.41 18.05 3.39
N THR A 172 -3.30 16.79 3.80
CA THR A 172 -3.70 16.37 5.15
C THR A 172 -2.83 17.02 6.24
N LEU A 173 -1.54 17.22 5.98
CA LEU A 173 -0.58 17.77 6.93
C LEU A 173 -0.48 19.31 6.90
N LYS A 174 -1.02 19.93 5.86
CA LYS A 174 -0.95 21.40 5.67
C LYS A 174 -1.36 22.22 6.90
N PRO A 175 -2.40 21.86 7.67
CA PRO A 175 -2.78 22.60 8.87
C PRO A 175 -1.72 22.60 9.98
N TYR A 176 -0.83 21.60 10.00
CA TYR A 176 0.22 21.45 11.01
C TYR A 176 1.59 22.01 10.58
N MET A 177 1.70 22.39 9.30
CA MET A 177 2.94 22.93 8.75
C MET A 177 3.08 24.42 9.09
N PRO A 178 4.30 24.91 9.41
CA PRO A 178 4.55 26.33 9.55
C PRO A 178 4.13 27.11 8.29
N LYS A 179 3.51 28.27 8.47
CA LYS A 179 3.17 29.17 7.34
C LYS A 179 4.46 29.56 6.60
N ASN A 180 4.44 29.45 5.26
CA ASN A 180 5.58 29.78 4.39
C ASN A 180 6.85 28.93 4.65
N MET A 181 6.69 27.69 5.10
CA MET A 181 7.83 26.78 5.32
C MET A 181 8.61 26.57 4.01
N PRO A 182 9.93 26.82 3.97
CA PRO A 182 10.74 26.56 2.80
C PRO A 182 10.74 25.07 2.46
N THR A 183 10.77 24.72 1.19
CA THR A 183 10.84 23.30 0.74
C THR A 183 12.08 22.60 1.31
N SER A 184 13.16 23.33 1.58
CA SER A 184 14.37 22.81 2.22
C SER A 184 14.15 22.30 3.65
N GLU A 185 13.16 22.80 4.37
CA GLU A 185 12.83 22.40 5.73
C GLU A 185 11.82 21.25 5.80
N LEU A 186 11.22 20.90 4.67
CA LEU A 186 10.19 19.86 4.62
C LEU A 186 10.68 18.50 5.14
N ALA A 187 11.90 18.12 4.80
CA ALA A 187 12.50 16.86 5.29
C ALA A 187 12.68 16.88 6.82
N ASN A 188 13.12 18.00 7.40
CA ASN A 188 13.26 18.17 8.83
C ASN A 188 11.91 18.16 9.53
N PHE A 189 10.90 18.83 8.97
CA PHE A 189 9.53 18.79 9.49
C PHE A 189 8.99 17.35 9.49
N MET A 190 9.16 16.61 8.40
CA MET A 190 8.73 15.22 8.31
C MET A 190 9.39 14.34 9.37
N ASN A 191 10.73 14.43 9.51
CA ASN A 191 11.46 13.63 10.48
C ASN A 191 11.12 13.99 11.95
N ASN A 192 10.98 15.28 12.24
CA ASN A 192 10.85 15.74 13.63
C ASN A 192 9.41 15.81 14.11
N THR A 193 8.42 15.84 13.20
CA THR A 193 7.02 16.10 13.55
C THR A 193 6.09 14.96 13.13
N VAL A 194 6.30 14.38 11.93
CA VAL A 194 5.34 13.44 11.34
C VAL A 194 5.75 11.98 11.51
N MET A 195 7.05 11.69 11.42
CA MET A 195 7.59 10.32 11.46
C MET A 195 8.27 10.05 12.80
N GLY A 196 7.47 9.99 13.87
CA GLY A 196 7.97 9.55 15.18
C GLY A 196 8.34 8.07 15.17
N ALA A 197 9.28 7.70 16.03
CA ALA A 197 9.55 6.30 16.32
C ALA A 197 8.26 5.61 16.78
N VAL A 198 8.04 4.40 16.31
CA VAL A 198 6.89 3.59 16.70
C VAL A 198 7.41 2.44 17.55
N ASP A 199 7.07 2.47 18.82
CA ASP A 199 7.28 1.40 19.78
C ASP A 199 5.94 0.83 20.26
N PHE A 200 5.99 -0.22 21.06
CA PHE A 200 4.79 -0.90 21.55
C PHE A 200 3.89 0.03 22.37
N GLU A 201 4.45 0.90 23.18
CA GLU A 201 3.69 1.84 24.03
C GLU A 201 2.96 2.89 23.17
N SER A 202 3.62 3.42 22.17
CA SER A 202 2.99 4.37 21.25
C SER A 202 1.88 3.72 20.41
N LEU A 203 2.06 2.46 20.01
CA LEU A 203 1.02 1.67 19.34
C LEU A 203 -0.17 1.41 20.24
N LYS A 204 0.06 1.14 21.53
CA LYS A 204 -1.01 0.98 22.51
C LYS A 204 -1.87 2.23 22.65
N VAL A 205 -1.24 3.41 22.70
CA VAL A 205 -1.97 4.69 22.72
C VAL A 205 -2.84 4.83 21.46
N ILE A 206 -2.34 4.42 20.28
CA ILE A 206 -3.13 4.45 19.03
C ILE A 206 -4.27 3.44 19.11
N ARG A 207 -4.03 2.21 19.59
CA ARG A 207 -5.06 1.17 19.72
C ARG A 207 -6.18 1.61 20.67
N ASP A 208 -5.81 2.16 21.82
CA ASP A 208 -6.78 2.63 22.83
C ASP A 208 -7.66 3.79 22.32
N ASN A 209 -7.15 4.54 21.33
CA ASN A 209 -7.87 5.64 20.67
C ASN A 209 -8.54 5.23 19.34
N TRP A 210 -8.56 3.95 18.95
CA TRP A 210 -9.14 3.52 17.70
C TRP A 210 -10.04 2.29 17.89
N ASP A 211 -11.33 2.41 17.59
CA ASP A 211 -12.34 1.38 17.84
C ASP A 211 -12.53 0.42 16.66
N GLY A 212 -12.08 0.81 15.47
CA GLY A 212 -12.18 0.02 14.24
C GLY A 212 -11.01 -0.95 14.04
N PRO A 213 -10.98 -1.67 12.92
CA PRO A 213 -9.85 -2.51 12.55
C PRO A 213 -8.55 -1.71 12.49
N LEU A 214 -7.53 -2.21 13.21
CA LEU A 214 -6.17 -1.69 13.25
C LEU A 214 -5.22 -2.64 12.53
N VAL A 215 -4.47 -2.13 11.56
CA VAL A 215 -3.52 -2.89 10.75
C VAL A 215 -2.13 -2.31 10.93
N LEU A 216 -1.16 -3.13 11.32
CA LEU A 216 0.25 -2.70 11.37
C LEU A 216 0.94 -3.02 10.05
N LYS A 217 1.59 -2.03 9.45
CA LYS A 217 2.26 -2.15 8.15
C LYS A 217 3.78 -2.00 8.27
N GLY A 218 4.52 -2.94 7.66
CA GLY A 218 5.98 -2.88 7.63
C GLY A 218 6.66 -3.97 8.41
N LEU A 219 5.94 -5.03 8.75
CA LEU A 219 6.46 -6.17 9.48
C LEU A 219 6.90 -7.26 8.50
N VAL A 220 8.03 -7.91 8.78
CA VAL A 220 8.54 -9.06 8.01
C VAL A 220 9.03 -10.19 8.91
N ASN A 221 9.05 -9.97 10.22
CA ASN A 221 9.61 -10.92 11.16
C ASN A 221 8.50 -11.47 12.09
N PRO A 222 8.50 -12.78 12.43
CA PRO A 222 7.47 -13.40 13.27
C PRO A 222 7.34 -12.78 14.67
N GLU A 223 8.44 -12.32 15.27
CA GLU A 223 8.45 -11.73 16.61
C GLU A 223 7.68 -10.40 16.65
N ASP A 224 7.80 -9.58 15.61
CA ASP A 224 7.04 -8.33 15.51
C ASP A 224 5.56 -8.59 15.24
N VAL A 225 5.24 -9.68 14.50
CA VAL A 225 3.83 -10.10 14.31
C VAL A 225 3.25 -10.62 15.63
N ALA A 226 4.03 -11.31 16.47
CA ALA A 226 3.60 -11.68 17.82
C ALA A 226 3.22 -10.45 18.67
N GLN A 227 4.00 -9.36 18.57
CA GLN A 227 3.67 -8.09 19.25
C GLN A 227 2.39 -7.46 18.67
N ALA A 228 2.18 -7.52 17.36
CA ALA A 228 0.92 -7.05 16.75
C ALA A 228 -0.30 -7.82 17.27
N VAL A 229 -0.20 -9.15 17.40
CA VAL A 229 -1.25 -9.98 18.01
C VAL A 229 -1.47 -9.61 19.48
N ALA A 230 -0.39 -9.44 20.27
CA ALA A 230 -0.49 -9.04 21.68
C ALA A 230 -1.09 -7.64 21.86
N LEU A 231 -0.88 -6.73 20.92
CA LEU A 231 -1.50 -5.39 20.89
C LEU A 231 -3.01 -5.46 20.61
N GLY A 232 -3.54 -6.55 20.08
CA GLY A 232 -4.91 -6.65 19.59
C GLY A 232 -5.09 -5.96 18.23
N ALA A 233 -4.08 -6.01 17.37
CA ALA A 233 -4.23 -5.61 15.97
C ALA A 233 -5.08 -6.63 15.21
N ASP A 234 -5.91 -6.14 14.28
CA ASP A 234 -6.81 -6.99 13.49
C ASP A 234 -6.12 -7.55 12.23
N GLY A 235 -5.03 -6.92 11.80
CA GLY A 235 -4.25 -7.35 10.65
C GLY A 235 -2.83 -6.80 10.65
N VAL A 236 -1.99 -7.41 9.81
CA VAL A 236 -0.65 -6.92 9.49
C VAL A 236 -0.48 -6.86 7.97
N VAL A 237 0.22 -5.84 7.48
CA VAL A 237 0.73 -5.85 6.11
C VAL A 237 2.20 -6.25 6.18
N LEU A 238 2.49 -7.47 5.74
CA LEU A 238 3.85 -7.94 5.56
C LEU A 238 4.49 -7.13 4.43
N SER A 239 5.51 -6.35 4.79
CA SER A 239 6.03 -5.30 3.92
C SER A 239 7.46 -4.94 4.29
N ASN A 240 8.32 -4.74 3.29
CA ASN A 240 9.60 -4.05 3.42
C ASN A 240 9.58 -2.69 2.70
N HIS A 241 8.40 -2.04 2.65
CA HIS A 241 8.17 -0.75 1.98
C HIS A 241 8.54 -0.76 0.49
N GLY A 242 8.45 -1.91 -0.16
CA GLY A 242 8.88 -2.08 -1.55
C GLY A 242 10.39 -2.00 -1.75
N GLY A 243 11.19 -2.31 -0.72
CA GLY A 243 12.64 -2.17 -0.70
C GLY A 243 13.11 -0.70 -0.70
N ARG A 244 12.29 0.23 -0.16
CA ARG A 244 12.60 1.67 -0.13
C ARG A 244 13.16 2.14 1.22
N GLN A 245 13.08 1.30 2.24
CA GLN A 245 13.62 1.55 3.59
C GLN A 245 14.86 0.70 3.82
N LEU A 246 14.74 -0.56 4.15
CA LEU A 246 15.85 -1.50 4.34
C LEU A 246 15.93 -2.46 3.12
N ASP A 247 16.69 -2.08 2.09
CA ASP A 247 16.76 -2.87 0.83
C ASP A 247 17.53 -4.20 0.98
N VAL A 248 18.31 -4.34 2.05
CA VAL A 248 19.09 -5.56 2.38
C VAL A 248 18.30 -6.52 3.29
N GLY A 249 17.08 -6.16 3.70
CA GLY A 249 16.20 -7.01 4.49
C GLY A 249 15.50 -8.08 3.66
N GLU A 250 14.80 -8.95 4.35
CA GLU A 250 13.99 -10.03 3.75
C GLU A 250 12.84 -9.50 2.91
N SER A 251 12.45 -10.29 1.91
CA SER A 251 11.19 -10.06 1.20
C SER A 251 10.02 -10.57 2.04
N PRO A 252 8.88 -9.87 2.08
CA PRO A 252 7.68 -10.39 2.74
C PRO A 252 7.26 -11.78 2.25
N LEU A 253 7.53 -12.10 0.98
CA LEU A 253 7.23 -13.41 0.40
C LEU A 253 8.11 -14.53 0.99
N ASP A 254 9.31 -14.21 1.49
CA ASP A 254 10.21 -15.21 2.07
C ASP A 254 9.75 -15.64 3.48
N THR A 255 9.04 -14.77 4.20
CA THR A 255 8.64 -14.98 5.60
C THR A 255 7.17 -15.35 5.79
N ILE A 256 6.33 -15.09 4.79
CA ILE A 256 4.87 -15.20 4.91
C ILE A 256 4.39 -16.59 5.33
N GLN A 257 5.00 -17.68 4.82
CA GLN A 257 4.57 -19.05 5.19
C GLN A 257 4.83 -19.36 6.66
N THR A 258 5.99 -18.96 7.18
CA THR A 258 6.33 -19.10 8.60
C THR A 258 5.35 -18.32 9.46
N ILE A 259 5.05 -17.08 9.08
CA ILE A 259 4.12 -16.21 9.81
C ILE A 259 2.70 -16.76 9.73
N GLN A 260 2.26 -17.23 8.57
CA GLN A 260 0.95 -17.83 8.37
C GLN A 260 0.76 -19.07 9.26
N HIS A 261 1.77 -19.93 9.31
CA HIS A 261 1.71 -21.12 10.15
C HIS A 261 1.59 -20.80 11.65
N GLN A 262 2.21 -19.71 12.13
CA GLN A 262 2.24 -19.33 13.54
C GLN A 262 1.06 -18.45 13.96
N TYR A 263 0.56 -17.62 13.06
CA TYR A 263 -0.35 -16.53 13.40
C TYR A 263 -1.55 -16.37 12.45
N GLY A 264 -1.66 -17.16 11.36
CA GLY A 264 -2.72 -16.99 10.37
C GLY A 264 -4.14 -17.21 10.87
N ASP A 265 -4.29 -17.93 11.99
CA ASP A 265 -5.56 -18.11 12.71
C ASP A 265 -5.88 -16.98 13.72
N LYS A 266 -4.90 -16.11 14.02
CA LYS A 266 -4.99 -15.09 15.07
C LYS A 266 -5.10 -13.67 14.51
N ILE A 267 -4.58 -13.43 13.31
CA ILE A 267 -4.51 -12.10 12.71
C ILE A 267 -4.58 -12.18 11.18
N LYS A 268 -5.20 -11.21 10.51
CA LYS A 268 -5.24 -11.16 9.05
C LYS A 268 -3.89 -10.78 8.47
N LEU A 269 -3.42 -11.57 7.51
CA LEU A 269 -2.13 -11.38 6.85
C LEU A 269 -2.32 -10.73 5.48
N LEU A 270 -2.05 -9.44 5.39
CA LEU A 270 -1.98 -8.73 4.13
C LEU A 270 -0.52 -8.69 3.66
N MET A 271 -0.30 -8.52 2.37
CA MET A 271 1.06 -8.41 1.82
C MET A 271 1.16 -7.29 0.80
N ASP A 272 2.25 -6.55 0.82
CA ASP A 272 2.69 -5.71 -0.29
C ASP A 272 4.16 -6.01 -0.66
N SER A 273 4.83 -5.14 -1.37
CA SER A 273 6.23 -5.28 -1.77
C SER A 273 6.49 -6.37 -2.83
N GLY A 274 6.63 -5.94 -4.06
CA GLY A 274 6.93 -6.82 -5.18
C GLY A 274 5.73 -7.32 -5.96
N VAL A 275 4.52 -7.20 -5.44
CA VAL A 275 3.28 -7.55 -6.15
C VAL A 275 3.05 -6.56 -7.28
N GLN A 276 3.00 -7.05 -8.54
CA GLN A 276 2.90 -6.21 -9.75
C GLN A 276 1.83 -6.69 -10.75
N SER A 277 1.35 -7.92 -10.62
CA SER A 277 0.44 -8.56 -11.58
C SER A 277 -0.59 -9.44 -10.87
N GLY A 278 -1.65 -9.83 -11.59
CA GLY A 278 -2.61 -10.81 -11.08
C GLY A 278 -1.97 -12.17 -10.74
N GLY A 279 -0.92 -12.57 -11.47
CA GLY A 279 -0.13 -13.76 -11.13
C GLY A 279 0.59 -13.64 -9.79
N ASN A 280 1.18 -12.47 -9.49
CA ASN A 280 1.81 -12.25 -8.19
C ASN A 280 0.78 -12.20 -7.05
N ILE A 281 -0.43 -11.67 -7.31
CA ILE A 281 -1.53 -11.73 -6.33
C ILE A 281 -1.86 -13.19 -6.01
N ALA A 282 -2.06 -14.03 -7.04
CA ALA A 282 -2.35 -15.45 -6.86
C ALA A 282 -1.23 -16.19 -6.11
N GLN A 283 0.04 -15.88 -6.42
CA GLN A 283 1.20 -16.45 -5.71
C GLN A 283 1.24 -16.03 -4.24
N ALA A 284 1.00 -14.75 -3.92
CA ALA A 284 0.96 -14.26 -2.55
C ALA A 284 -0.17 -14.93 -1.74
N MET A 285 -1.37 -15.05 -2.34
CA MET A 285 -2.51 -15.74 -1.74
C MET A 285 -2.19 -17.23 -1.51
N ALA A 286 -1.56 -17.89 -2.48
CA ALA A 286 -1.14 -19.30 -2.34
C ALA A 286 -0.11 -19.50 -1.22
N MET A 287 0.73 -18.51 -0.97
CA MET A 287 1.72 -18.50 0.11
C MET A 287 1.12 -18.18 1.50
N GLY A 288 -0.18 -17.82 1.57
CA GLY A 288 -0.90 -17.61 2.82
C GLY A 288 -1.29 -16.16 3.12
N ALA A 289 -1.20 -15.24 2.14
CA ALA A 289 -1.81 -13.92 2.31
C ALA A 289 -3.34 -14.02 2.25
N ASP A 290 -4.05 -13.27 3.11
CA ASP A 290 -5.50 -13.05 2.99
C ASP A 290 -5.82 -11.98 1.95
N PHE A 291 -4.88 -11.04 1.70
CA PHE A 291 -5.10 -9.88 0.82
C PHE A 291 -3.77 -9.27 0.36
N THR A 292 -3.77 -8.55 -0.76
CA THR A 292 -2.59 -7.87 -1.27
C THR A 292 -2.82 -6.38 -1.50
N LEU A 293 -1.77 -5.57 -1.33
CA LEU A 293 -1.79 -4.14 -1.63
C LEU A 293 -0.74 -3.81 -2.69
N LEU A 294 -1.12 -3.06 -3.73
CA LEU A 294 -0.24 -2.69 -4.83
C LEU A 294 -0.04 -1.16 -4.87
N GLY A 295 1.20 -0.72 -4.88
CA GLY A 295 1.55 0.71 -4.97
C GLY A 295 1.94 1.12 -6.39
N ARG A 296 3.11 0.63 -6.85
CA ARG A 296 3.73 1.06 -8.12
C ARG A 296 2.87 0.79 -9.34
N THR A 297 2.18 -0.32 -9.39
CA THR A 297 1.29 -0.68 -10.50
C THR A 297 0.24 0.41 -10.74
N PHE A 298 -0.42 0.87 -9.68
CA PHE A 298 -1.43 1.91 -9.76
C PHE A 298 -0.84 3.30 -10.10
N VAL A 299 0.29 3.64 -9.49
CA VAL A 299 0.96 4.92 -9.74
C VAL A 299 1.48 5.01 -11.17
N TYR A 300 2.07 3.91 -11.68
CA TYR A 300 2.54 3.85 -13.07
C TYR A 300 1.38 3.89 -14.07
N ALA A 301 0.26 3.25 -13.77
CA ALA A 301 -0.93 3.33 -14.61
C ALA A 301 -1.45 4.77 -14.71
N CYS A 302 -1.49 5.53 -13.61
CA CYS A 302 -1.81 6.95 -13.65
C CYS A 302 -0.80 7.74 -14.50
N GLY A 303 0.50 7.46 -14.36
CA GLY A 303 1.54 8.09 -15.17
C GLY A 303 1.41 7.78 -16.67
N ALA A 304 0.98 6.56 -17.02
CA ALA A 304 0.87 6.09 -18.41
C ALA A 304 -0.40 6.58 -19.11
N VAL A 305 -1.56 6.48 -18.44
CA VAL A 305 -2.87 6.75 -19.06
C VAL A 305 -3.71 7.81 -18.32
N GLY A 306 -3.07 8.55 -17.42
CA GLY A 306 -3.66 9.72 -16.73
C GLY A 306 -4.89 9.37 -15.91
N ARG A 307 -5.98 10.11 -16.14
CA ARG A 307 -7.24 9.96 -15.39
C ARG A 307 -7.88 8.56 -15.46
N HIS A 308 -7.49 7.76 -16.43
CA HIS A 308 -8.00 6.40 -16.61
C HIS A 308 -7.13 5.34 -15.89
N GLY A 309 -5.98 5.75 -15.28
CA GLY A 309 -4.99 4.83 -14.72
C GLY A 309 -5.54 3.91 -13.63
N GLY A 310 -6.42 4.42 -12.78
CA GLY A 310 -7.03 3.62 -11.71
C GLY A 310 -7.93 2.51 -12.25
N GLU A 311 -8.86 2.85 -13.12
CA GLU A 311 -9.80 1.89 -13.74
C GLU A 311 -9.04 0.86 -14.59
N HIS A 312 -8.08 1.31 -15.42
CA HIS A 312 -7.25 0.45 -16.25
C HIS A 312 -6.43 -0.57 -15.43
N ALA A 313 -5.78 -0.12 -14.34
CA ALA A 313 -5.00 -1.02 -13.50
C ALA A 313 -5.88 -2.07 -12.82
N ILE A 314 -7.06 -1.69 -12.31
CA ILE A 314 -8.02 -2.61 -11.69
C ILE A 314 -8.48 -3.66 -12.70
N GLU A 315 -8.91 -3.22 -13.88
CA GLU A 315 -9.37 -4.11 -14.93
C GLU A 315 -8.28 -5.12 -15.34
N MET A 316 -7.08 -4.63 -15.61
CA MET A 316 -5.92 -5.46 -15.99
C MET A 316 -5.61 -6.51 -14.91
N LEU A 317 -5.52 -6.10 -13.64
CA LEU A 317 -5.21 -7.02 -12.53
C LEU A 317 -6.31 -8.06 -12.33
N THR A 318 -7.58 -7.65 -12.44
CA THR A 318 -8.74 -8.53 -12.33
C THR A 318 -8.72 -9.57 -13.46
N GLN A 319 -8.52 -9.15 -14.70
CA GLN A 319 -8.43 -10.05 -15.85
C GLN A 319 -7.26 -11.04 -15.72
N GLN A 320 -6.07 -10.56 -15.33
CA GLN A 320 -4.91 -11.42 -15.13
C GLN A 320 -5.16 -12.45 -14.02
N MET A 321 -5.76 -12.05 -12.91
CA MET A 321 -6.06 -12.97 -11.81
C MET A 321 -7.11 -14.00 -12.20
N THR A 322 -8.20 -13.57 -12.85
CA THR A 322 -9.24 -14.48 -13.38
C THR A 322 -8.61 -15.51 -14.34
N GLN A 323 -7.74 -15.07 -15.25
CA GLN A 323 -7.06 -15.95 -16.19
C GLN A 323 -6.15 -16.97 -15.47
N VAL A 324 -5.37 -16.55 -14.48
CA VAL A 324 -4.52 -17.45 -13.69
C VAL A 324 -5.36 -18.48 -12.93
N MET A 325 -6.42 -18.05 -12.23
CA MET A 325 -7.32 -18.95 -11.52
C MET A 325 -8.05 -19.91 -12.45
N GLY A 326 -8.43 -19.46 -13.66
CA GLY A 326 -8.99 -20.32 -14.68
C GLY A 326 -8.03 -21.40 -15.15
N GLN A 327 -6.74 -21.07 -15.34
CA GLN A 327 -5.70 -22.04 -15.70
C GLN A 327 -5.41 -23.03 -14.55
N LEU A 328 -5.54 -22.60 -13.31
CA LEU A 328 -5.38 -23.47 -12.15
C LEU A 328 -6.61 -24.35 -11.89
N LYS A 329 -7.79 -24.02 -12.42
CA LYS A 329 -9.09 -24.56 -12.02
C LYS A 329 -9.44 -24.22 -10.57
N CYS A 330 -9.00 -23.08 -10.07
CA CYS A 330 -9.22 -22.60 -8.73
C CYS A 330 -10.48 -21.69 -8.68
N PRO A 331 -11.57 -22.04 -8.00
CA PRO A 331 -12.81 -21.28 -8.03
C PRO A 331 -12.75 -20.00 -7.21
N THR A 332 -12.00 -19.99 -6.07
CA THR A 332 -11.94 -18.84 -5.17
C THR A 332 -10.52 -18.56 -4.69
N PRO A 333 -10.15 -17.31 -4.37
CA PRO A 333 -8.81 -16.96 -3.89
C PRO A 333 -8.39 -17.72 -2.62
N THR A 334 -9.33 -18.05 -1.74
CA THR A 334 -9.07 -18.78 -0.48
C THR A 334 -8.61 -20.21 -0.71
N GLN A 335 -8.82 -20.77 -1.90
CA GLN A 335 -8.37 -22.12 -2.26
C GLN A 335 -6.99 -22.15 -2.92
N LEU A 336 -6.40 -20.99 -3.25
CA LEU A 336 -5.08 -20.91 -3.89
C LEU A 336 -3.96 -21.64 -3.13
N PRO A 337 -3.94 -21.72 -1.78
CA PRO A 337 -2.94 -22.52 -1.08
C PRO A 337 -2.89 -24.02 -1.49
N HIS A 338 -3.99 -24.60 -1.93
CA HIS A 338 -4.02 -25.99 -2.41
C HIS A 338 -3.26 -26.20 -3.74
N PHE A 339 -3.04 -25.13 -4.49
CA PHE A 339 -2.34 -25.15 -5.77
C PHE A 339 -0.85 -24.82 -5.64
N LEU A 340 -0.37 -24.55 -4.43
CA LEU A 340 1.05 -24.29 -4.20
C LEU A 340 1.83 -25.60 -4.39
N LYS A 341 2.78 -25.58 -5.34
CA LYS A 341 3.66 -26.73 -5.54
C LYS A 341 4.70 -26.76 -4.40
N ALA A 342 4.75 -27.89 -3.68
CA ALA A 342 5.82 -28.10 -2.71
C ALA A 342 7.17 -27.94 -3.39
N GLY A 343 8.07 -27.14 -2.80
CA GLY A 343 9.44 -26.98 -3.29
C GLY A 343 10.17 -28.33 -3.25
N PRO A 344 11.21 -28.55 -4.06
CA PRO A 344 12.04 -29.72 -3.94
C PRO A 344 12.72 -29.72 -2.55
N GLY A 345 12.19 -30.50 -1.62
CA GLY A 345 12.76 -30.65 -0.26
C GLY A 345 11.76 -30.62 0.89
N VAL A 346 10.46 -30.50 0.65
CA VAL A 346 9.42 -30.64 1.68
C VAL A 346 8.59 -31.85 1.29
N ALA A 347 9.04 -33.04 1.66
CA ALA A 347 8.27 -34.28 1.68
C ALA A 347 8.16 -34.77 3.13
#